data_2fe3f75d2a8afef2b2c67cb17eaa0a3c
#
_entry.id   2fe3f75d2a8afef2b2c67cb17eaa0a3c
#
_cell.length_a   1.000
_cell.length_b   1.000
_cell.length_c   1.000
_cell.angle_alpha   90.00
_cell.angle_beta   90.00
_cell.angle_gamma   90.00
#
_symmetry.space_group_name_H-M   'P 1'
#
loop_
_entity.id
_entity.type
_entity.pdbx_description
1 polymer ?
#
loop_
_entity_poly.entity_id
_entity_poly.type
_entity_poly.pdbx_seq_one_letter_code
_entity_poly.pdbx_strand_id
1 'polypeptide(L)'
;MKVLALALGLVLAGNAAAERCLAIDGDTLVCNRQKVRLTNVYAAELNQAGGPSAKRRLQALVAAGDVRLRPVGADRYGRVLAEVYVGGRRIEQADIGPRAGRGAEWGVDRHHAHAHRARKNSQSATHR
;
A
#
# COMPACT_ATOMS: atom_id res chain seq x y z
N MET A 1 49.80 -6.52 12.59
CA MET A 1 49.09 -5.90 13.73
C MET A 1 48.21 -4.73 13.35
N LYS A 2 48.56 -3.97 12.36
CA LYS A 2 47.92 -2.71 12.00
C LYS A 2 46.77 -2.89 11.00
N VAL A 3 46.63 -4.06 10.45
CA VAL A 3 45.68 -4.38 9.36
C VAL A 3 44.32 -4.78 9.88
N LEU A 4 44.24 -5.19 11.14
CA LEU A 4 43.01 -5.73 11.73
C LEU A 4 41.94 -4.67 12.03
N ALA A 5 42.34 -3.42 12.24
CA ALA A 5 41.41 -2.33 12.57
C ALA A 5 40.59 -1.86 11.36
N LEU A 6 41.10 -2.06 10.16
CA LEU A 6 40.47 -1.60 8.92
C LEU A 6 39.34 -2.51 8.43
N ALA A 7 39.42 -3.80 8.75
CA ALA A 7 38.39 -4.74 8.33
C ALA A 7 37.07 -4.59 9.07
N LEU A 8 37.10 -4.12 10.29
CA LEU A 8 35.90 -3.95 11.10
C LEU A 8 35.00 -2.80 10.66
N GLY A 9 35.57 -1.73 10.16
CA GLY A 9 34.80 -0.56 9.71
C GLY A 9 33.94 -0.83 8.48
N LEU A 10 34.40 -1.70 7.61
CA LEU A 10 33.71 -2.06 6.37
C LEU A 10 32.50 -2.96 6.58
N VAL A 11 32.55 -3.84 7.56
CA VAL A 11 31.46 -4.80 7.84
C VAL A 11 30.23 -4.08 8.40
N LEU A 12 30.42 -3.03 9.16
CA LEU A 12 29.35 -2.26 9.76
C LEU A 12 28.65 -1.31 8.78
N ALA A 13 29.37 -0.81 7.79
CA ALA A 13 28.82 0.12 6.81
C ALA A 13 27.90 -0.53 5.76
N GLY A 14 28.01 -1.83 5.53
CA GLY A 14 27.25 -2.55 4.50
C GLY A 14 25.92 -3.16 4.93
N ASN A 15 25.61 -3.14 6.21
CA ASN A 15 24.45 -3.84 6.76
C ASN A 15 23.34 -2.88 7.18
N ALA A 16 22.67 -2.25 6.21
CA ALA A 16 21.38 -1.67 6.49
C ALA A 16 20.39 -2.81 6.79
N ALA A 17 19.93 -2.89 8.04
CA ALA A 17 18.91 -3.85 8.41
C ALA A 17 17.63 -3.59 7.64
N ALA A 18 16.90 -4.65 7.29
CA ALA A 18 15.57 -4.54 6.72
C ALA A 18 14.64 -3.79 7.67
N GLU A 19 13.77 -2.96 7.14
CA GLU A 19 12.83 -2.17 7.92
C GLU A 19 11.72 -3.06 8.48
N ARG A 20 11.30 -2.77 9.70
CA ARG A 20 10.10 -3.36 10.29
C ARG A 20 8.94 -2.41 10.06
N CYS A 21 8.00 -2.84 9.26
CA CYS A 21 6.90 -2.01 8.82
C CYS A 21 5.55 -2.66 9.09
N LEU A 22 4.58 -1.83 9.48
CA LEU A 22 3.17 -2.17 9.58
C LEU A 22 2.37 -1.25 8.67
N ALA A 23 1.42 -1.80 7.94
CA ALA A 23 0.50 -1.01 7.15
C ALA A 23 -0.55 -0.35 8.05
N ILE A 24 -0.78 0.95 7.85
CA ILE A 24 -1.88 1.68 8.48
C ILE A 24 -3.01 1.97 7.50
N ASP A 25 -2.72 1.98 6.22
CA ASP A 25 -3.67 1.92 5.11
C ASP A 25 -2.95 1.37 3.87
N GLY A 26 -3.57 1.42 2.69
CA GLY A 26 -3.02 0.81 1.48
C GLY A 26 -1.83 1.53 0.85
N ASP A 27 -1.50 2.73 1.30
CA ASP A 27 -0.39 3.54 0.78
C ASP A 27 0.51 4.14 1.86
N THR A 28 0.31 3.75 3.12
CA THR A 28 1.08 4.27 4.24
C THR A 28 1.50 3.15 5.19
N LEU A 29 2.77 3.16 5.52
CA LEU A 29 3.40 2.27 6.49
C LEU A 29 3.87 3.06 7.72
N VAL A 30 3.99 2.38 8.82
CA VAL A 30 4.83 2.81 9.94
C VAL A 30 6.03 1.86 9.99
N CYS A 31 7.21 2.42 9.78
CA CYS A 31 8.47 1.68 9.78
C CYS A 31 9.37 2.26 10.87
N ASN A 32 9.71 1.47 11.88
CA ASN A 32 10.54 1.94 12.99
C ASN A 32 10.03 3.26 13.60
N ARG A 33 8.72 3.36 13.86
CA ARG A 33 8.00 4.52 14.40
C ARG A 33 7.91 5.73 13.44
N GLN A 34 8.42 5.61 12.23
CA GLN A 34 8.32 6.64 11.21
C GLN A 34 7.20 6.33 10.23
N LYS A 35 6.31 7.29 10.00
CA LYS A 35 5.30 7.18 8.95
C LYS A 35 5.94 7.33 7.58
N VAL A 36 5.67 6.40 6.70
CA VAL A 36 6.18 6.34 5.33
C VAL A 36 5.02 6.29 4.36
N ARG A 37 4.95 7.27 3.49
CA ARG A 37 3.97 7.34 2.39
C ARG A 37 4.60 6.79 1.12
N LEU A 38 4.00 5.78 0.52
CA LEU A 38 4.43 5.26 -0.77
C LEU A 38 4.15 6.30 -1.86
N THR A 39 5.17 6.67 -2.62
CA THR A 39 5.06 7.75 -3.61
C THR A 39 4.28 7.39 -4.85
N ASN A 40 4.25 6.12 -5.21
CA ASN A 40 3.69 5.60 -6.46
C ASN A 40 2.39 4.80 -6.25
N VAL A 41 1.82 4.83 -5.05
CA VAL A 41 0.58 4.14 -4.72
C VAL A 41 -0.45 5.13 -4.18
N TYR A 42 -1.66 5.03 -4.65
CA TYR A 42 -2.80 5.83 -4.21
C TYR A 42 -3.92 4.88 -3.85
N ALA A 43 -4.04 4.57 -2.57
CA ALA A 43 -5.05 3.65 -2.06
C ALA A 43 -6.25 4.40 -1.50
N ALA A 44 -7.39 3.73 -1.48
CA ALA A 44 -8.58 4.22 -0.79
C ALA A 44 -8.32 4.32 0.72
N GLU A 45 -8.90 5.33 1.35
CA GLU A 45 -8.88 5.49 2.80
C GLU A 45 -9.60 4.33 3.48
N LEU A 46 -9.27 4.06 4.75
CA LEU A 46 -9.86 2.93 5.48
C LEU A 46 -11.39 2.98 5.57
N ASN A 47 -11.97 4.17 5.60
CA ASN A 47 -13.42 4.41 5.64
C ASN A 47 -14.07 4.41 4.25
N GLN A 48 -13.31 4.18 3.19
CA GLN A 48 -13.78 4.11 1.82
C GLN A 48 -13.84 2.66 1.32
N ALA A 49 -14.65 2.41 0.31
CA ALA A 49 -14.69 1.12 -0.36
C ALA A 49 -13.31 0.74 -0.92
N GLY A 50 -12.87 -0.47 -0.62
CA GLY A 50 -11.55 -0.97 -1.00
C GLY A 50 -10.40 -0.59 -0.07
N GLY A 51 -10.61 0.31 0.90
CA GLY A 51 -9.59 0.73 1.87
C GLY A 51 -9.06 -0.42 2.72
N PRO A 52 -9.91 -1.17 3.43
CA PRO A 52 -9.46 -2.32 4.22
C PRO A 52 -8.76 -3.39 3.39
N SER A 53 -9.21 -3.65 2.17
CA SER A 53 -8.57 -4.59 1.26
C SER A 53 -7.18 -4.13 0.84
N ALA A 54 -7.02 -2.86 0.49
CA ALA A 54 -5.74 -2.27 0.13
C ALA A 54 -4.74 -2.35 1.29
N LYS A 55 -5.17 -2.04 2.50
CA LYS A 55 -4.35 -2.19 3.71
C LYS A 55 -3.89 -3.64 3.91
N ARG A 56 -4.79 -4.61 3.79
CA ARG A 56 -4.44 -6.03 3.93
C ARG A 56 -3.41 -6.47 2.89
N ARG A 57 -3.53 -6.00 1.66
CA ARG A 57 -2.58 -6.32 0.59
C ARG A 57 -1.19 -5.73 0.89
N LEU A 58 -1.13 -4.48 1.30
CA LEU A 58 0.14 -3.87 1.69
C LEU A 58 0.77 -4.60 2.88
N GLN A 59 -0.02 -4.94 3.90
CA GLN A 59 0.45 -5.69 5.07
C GLN A 59 1.00 -7.05 4.67
N ALA A 60 0.33 -7.78 3.79
CA ALA A 60 0.80 -9.07 3.31
C ALA A 60 2.12 -8.96 2.54
N LEU A 61 2.28 -7.93 1.73
CA LEU A 61 3.52 -7.70 0.98
C LEU A 61 4.69 -7.43 1.92
N VAL A 62 4.55 -6.52 2.87
CA VAL A 62 5.66 -6.18 3.78
C VAL A 62 5.97 -7.29 4.79
N ALA A 63 5.04 -8.20 5.04
CA ALA A 63 5.27 -9.39 5.84
C ALA A 63 5.96 -10.52 5.08
N ALA A 64 5.95 -10.50 3.75
CA ALA A 64 6.43 -11.59 2.91
C ALA A 64 7.94 -11.58 2.66
N GLY A 65 8.63 -10.50 2.96
CA GLY A 65 10.08 -10.41 2.69
C GLY A 65 10.72 -9.20 3.34
N ASP A 66 11.99 -9.02 3.06
CA ASP A 66 12.75 -7.88 3.56
C ASP A 66 12.28 -6.58 2.93
N VAL A 67 11.91 -5.64 3.77
CA VAL A 67 11.46 -4.31 3.35
C VAL A 67 12.64 -3.36 3.31
N ARG A 68 12.78 -2.68 2.20
CA ARG A 68 13.76 -1.61 2.02
C ARG A 68 13.09 -0.35 1.53
N LEU A 69 13.46 0.77 2.10
CA LEU A 69 12.94 2.07 1.74
C LEU A 69 13.96 2.82 0.90
N ARG A 70 13.46 3.49 -0.13
CA ARG A 70 14.20 4.50 -0.88
C ARG A 70 13.52 5.85 -0.67
N PRO A 71 13.95 6.63 0.32
CA PRO A 71 13.37 7.95 0.57
C PRO A 71 13.61 8.88 -0.60
N VAL A 72 12.58 9.63 -0.98
CA VAL A 72 12.65 10.63 -2.05
C VAL A 72 12.26 12.03 -1.57
N GLY A 73 11.77 12.16 -0.36
CA GLY A 73 11.38 13.43 0.23
C GLY A 73 10.57 13.28 1.50
N ALA A 74 9.92 14.36 1.89
CA ALA A 74 8.99 14.39 3.00
C ALA A 74 7.77 15.24 2.62
N ASP A 75 6.61 14.90 3.16
CA ASP A 75 5.43 15.72 2.96
C ASP A 75 5.26 16.75 4.09
N ARG A 76 4.28 17.65 3.92
CA ARG A 76 3.99 18.70 4.90
C ARG A 76 3.43 18.17 6.24
N TYR A 77 3.07 16.88 6.31
CA TYR A 77 2.56 16.23 7.51
C TYR A 77 3.65 15.47 8.28
N GLY A 78 4.91 15.57 7.85
CA GLY A 78 6.04 14.89 8.48
C GLY A 78 6.20 13.43 8.10
N ARG A 79 5.48 12.94 7.08
CA ARG A 79 5.69 11.59 6.57
C ARG A 79 6.87 11.57 5.62
N VAL A 80 7.67 10.51 5.69
CA VAL A 80 8.69 10.23 4.68
C VAL A 80 7.99 9.77 3.41
N LEU A 81 8.31 10.39 2.29
CA LEU A 81 7.92 9.91 0.97
C LEU A 81 8.98 8.93 0.47
N ALA A 82 8.59 7.73 0.13
CA ALA A 82 9.54 6.70 -0.28
C ALA A 82 8.96 5.77 -1.33
N GLU A 83 9.85 5.21 -2.13
CA GLU A 83 9.61 3.97 -2.83
C GLU A 83 9.89 2.81 -1.86
N VAL A 84 9.06 1.79 -1.89
CA VAL A 84 9.14 0.65 -0.99
C VAL A 84 9.42 -0.61 -1.79
N TYR A 85 10.45 -1.33 -1.39
CA TYR A 85 10.89 -2.58 -2.01
C TYR A 85 10.71 -3.72 -1.03
N VAL A 86 10.21 -4.84 -1.51
CA VAL A 86 10.08 -6.07 -0.75
C VAL A 86 10.75 -7.19 -1.54
N GLY A 87 11.73 -7.84 -0.94
CA GLY A 87 12.51 -8.87 -1.64
C GLY A 87 13.17 -8.35 -2.92
N GLY A 88 13.59 -7.10 -2.94
CA GLY A 88 14.23 -6.47 -4.09
C GLY A 88 13.28 -5.96 -5.19
N ARG A 89 11.97 -6.14 -5.05
CA ARG A 89 10.95 -5.66 -6.00
C ARG A 89 10.17 -4.50 -5.42
N ARG A 90 10.04 -3.41 -6.20
CA ARG A 90 9.24 -2.27 -5.79
C ARG A 90 7.75 -2.63 -5.72
N ILE A 91 7.08 -2.16 -4.68
CA ILE A 91 5.63 -2.25 -4.58
C ILE A 91 5.01 -1.27 -5.58
N GLU A 92 4.12 -1.76 -6.40
CA GLU A 92 3.41 -1.00 -7.43
C GLU A 92 1.92 -0.86 -7.11
N GLN A 93 1.26 0.07 -7.78
CA GLN A 93 -0.18 0.28 -7.64
C GLN A 93 -1.00 -1.01 -7.84
N ALA A 94 -0.62 -1.82 -8.82
CA ALA A 94 -1.31 -3.08 -9.13
C ALA A 94 -1.23 -4.11 -7.99
N ASP A 95 -0.18 -4.06 -7.18
CA ASP A 95 -0.02 -4.95 -6.02
C ASP A 95 -1.03 -4.62 -4.91
N ILE A 96 -1.45 -3.38 -4.82
CA ILE A 96 -2.33 -2.87 -3.77
C ILE A 96 -3.80 -2.92 -4.17
N GLY A 97 -4.08 -2.61 -5.42
CA GLY A 97 -5.44 -2.59 -5.95
C GLY A 97 -5.76 -1.32 -6.74
N PRO A 98 -7.04 -1.03 -6.95
CA PRO A 98 -7.46 0.13 -7.71
C PRO A 98 -6.95 1.43 -7.08
N ARG A 99 -6.56 2.36 -7.93
CA ARG A 99 -6.16 3.70 -7.51
C ARG A 99 -7.34 4.41 -6.85
N ALA A 100 -7.09 5.08 -5.72
CA ALA A 100 -8.08 5.94 -5.08
C ALA A 100 -8.49 7.10 -6.01
N GLY A 101 -9.74 7.49 -5.95
CA GLY A 101 -10.33 8.56 -6.74
C GLY A 101 -11.57 8.10 -7.50
N ARG A 102 -11.97 8.84 -8.53
CA ARG A 102 -13.24 8.61 -9.27
C ARG A 102 -13.43 7.18 -9.80
N GLY A 103 -12.37 6.39 -9.93
CA GLY A 103 -12.48 5.00 -10.37
C GLY A 103 -12.86 4.00 -9.28
N ALA A 104 -12.63 4.33 -8.01
CA ALA A 104 -12.94 3.44 -6.90
C ALA A 104 -14.45 3.40 -6.58
N GLU A 105 -15.17 4.47 -6.86
CA GLU A 105 -16.63 4.54 -6.69
C GLU A 105 -17.38 3.74 -7.75
N TRP A 106 -16.79 3.54 -8.92
CA TRP A 106 -17.46 2.89 -10.05
C TRP A 106 -17.59 1.37 -9.91
N GLY A 107 -16.76 0.75 -9.09
CA GLY A 107 -16.79 -0.71 -8.91
C GLY A 107 -17.98 -1.21 -8.07
N VAL A 108 -18.47 -0.38 -7.17
CA VAL A 108 -19.55 -0.73 -6.24
C VAL A 108 -20.91 -0.53 -6.87
N ASP A 109 -21.07 0.52 -7.68
CA ASP A 109 -22.37 0.88 -8.24
C ASP A 109 -22.83 -0.02 -9.38
N ARG A 110 -21.91 -0.67 -10.09
CA ARG A 110 -22.32 -1.57 -11.20
C ARG A 110 -23.08 -2.80 -10.71
N HIS A 111 -22.71 -3.34 -9.58
CA HIS A 111 -23.42 -4.51 -9.03
C HIS A 111 -24.77 -4.13 -8.44
N HIS A 112 -24.89 -2.96 -7.84
CA HIS A 112 -26.16 -2.48 -7.31
C HIS A 112 -27.13 -1.99 -8.40
N ALA A 113 -26.61 -1.37 -9.46
CA ALA A 113 -27.44 -0.89 -10.57
C ALA A 113 -28.12 -2.05 -11.31
N HIS A 114 -27.44 -3.18 -11.49
CA HIS A 114 -28.06 -4.36 -12.12
C HIS A 114 -29.12 -5.01 -11.26
N ALA A 115 -28.95 -5.05 -9.94
CA ALA A 115 -29.94 -5.59 -9.02
C ALA A 115 -31.22 -4.74 -8.96
N HIS A 116 -31.10 -3.41 -9.01
CA HIS A 116 -32.25 -2.51 -9.05
C HIS A 116 -33.03 -2.58 -10.38
N ARG A 117 -32.33 -2.77 -11.49
CA ARG A 117 -32.96 -2.89 -12.80
C ARG A 117 -33.75 -4.19 -12.96
N ALA A 118 -33.19 -5.28 -12.44
CA ALA A 118 -33.86 -6.56 -12.42
C ALA A 118 -35.15 -6.57 -11.58
N ARG A 119 -35.15 -5.87 -10.43
CA ARG A 119 -36.33 -5.75 -9.57
C ARG A 119 -37.44 -4.91 -10.22
N LYS A 120 -37.12 -3.82 -10.92
CA LYS A 120 -38.11 -2.99 -11.59
C LYS A 120 -38.79 -3.74 -12.75
N ASN A 121 -38.04 -4.57 -13.48
CA ASN A 121 -38.62 -5.33 -14.58
C ASN A 121 -39.49 -6.49 -14.13
N SER A 122 -39.26 -7.05 -12.96
CA SER A 122 -40.15 -8.12 -12.41
C SER A 122 -41.43 -7.57 -11.81
N GLN A 123 -41.45 -6.32 -11.36
CA GLN A 123 -42.67 -5.71 -10.82
C GLN A 123 -43.61 -5.16 -11.91
N SER A 124 -43.08 -4.84 -13.10
CA SER A 124 -43.92 -4.40 -14.22
C SER A 124 -44.55 -5.53 -14.99
N ALA A 125 -44.10 -6.78 -14.81
CA ALA A 125 -44.68 -7.96 -15.45
C ALA A 125 -45.87 -8.54 -14.72
N THR A 126 -46.16 -8.10 -13.50
CA THR A 126 -47.25 -8.65 -12.64
C THR A 126 -48.52 -7.79 -12.68
N HIS A 127 -48.59 -6.74 -13.48
CA HIS A 127 -49.74 -5.82 -13.58
C HIS A 127 -50.35 -5.79 -14.98
N ARG A 128 -50.48 -6.94 -15.63
CA ARG A 128 -51.36 -7.10 -16.81
C ARG A 128 -52.29 -8.25 -16.63
#